data_2b29ba930c7f17c87e0d9cee4b616f07
#
_entry.id   2b29ba930c7f17c87e0d9cee4b616f07
#
_cell.length_a   1.000
_cell.length_b   1.000
_cell.length_c   1.000
_cell.angle_alpha   90.00
_cell.angle_beta   90.00
_cell.angle_gamma   90.00
#
_symmetry.space_group_name_H-M   'P 1'
#
loop_
_entity.id
_entity.type
_entity.pdbx_description
1 polymer ?
#
loop_
_entity_poly.entity_id
_entity_poly.type
_entity_poly.pdbx_seq_one_letter_code
_entity_poly.pdbx_strand_id
1 'polypeptide(L)'
;MLKQYDELVQEVLEDIFVITKSEDEKLNQVIKKYFSAGGKRVRVLLLLICSKLGDFNNNKKNIIRMASIVEIIHTASLIHDDIIDKAETRRGNITLNKEFGDEFALLVGDYLFSIVLREVSEFENEFIHSYLATTLKELCIGELIQEDGLYNLNTRRLDYLRKIKRKTAILIAFATVSGSIISGAKKEDVDSSYRFGYYLGMSYQIIDDYLDFAGGATSLGKEIGQDLVNGNITLPALIAKEKNENLFLDFNRSINLEKKNVIIDYIKNNKDILDETLSISQRYLDKAENSIAE
;
A
#
# COMPACT_ATOMS: atom_id res chain seq x y z
N MET A 1 -2.24 -19.14 14.48
CA MET A 1 -0.96 -18.54 14.05
C MET A 1 -0.95 -17.02 14.19
N LEU A 2 -1.94 -16.27 13.73
CA LEU A 2 -1.93 -14.79 13.83
C LEU A 2 -2.05 -14.25 15.26
N LYS A 3 -2.77 -14.92 16.17
CA LYS A 3 -2.92 -14.48 17.56
C LYS A 3 -1.59 -14.26 18.31
N GLN A 4 -0.53 -14.98 17.98
CA GLN A 4 0.78 -14.79 18.62
C GLN A 4 1.45 -13.45 18.25
N TYR A 5 0.97 -12.78 17.20
CA TYR A 5 1.47 -11.47 16.79
C TYR A 5 0.61 -10.31 17.31
N ASP A 6 -0.57 -10.58 17.88
CA ASP A 6 -1.47 -9.53 18.37
C ASP A 6 -0.81 -8.67 19.45
N GLU A 7 -0.07 -9.29 20.39
CA GLU A 7 0.68 -8.58 21.43
C GLU A 7 1.79 -7.72 20.82
N LEU A 8 2.54 -8.26 19.86
CA LEU A 8 3.61 -7.51 19.17
C LEU A 8 3.04 -6.33 18.35
N VAL A 9 1.89 -6.49 17.74
CA VAL A 9 1.20 -5.40 17.03
C VAL A 9 0.76 -4.31 18.01
N GLN A 10 0.32 -4.66 19.22
CA GLN A 10 0.02 -3.68 20.26
C GLN A 10 1.28 -2.95 20.74
N GLU A 11 2.40 -3.65 20.95
CA GLU A 11 3.69 -3.02 21.25
C GLU A 11 4.11 -2.02 20.16
N VAL A 12 3.88 -2.36 18.88
CA VAL A 12 4.15 -1.43 17.75
C VAL A 12 3.26 -0.19 17.84
N LEU A 13 1.96 -0.34 18.14
CA LEU A 13 1.07 0.81 18.30
C LEU A 13 1.46 1.70 19.48
N GLU A 14 1.86 1.10 20.60
CA GLU A 14 2.37 1.84 21.76
C GLU A 14 3.65 2.60 21.41
N ASP A 15 4.59 1.97 20.70
CA ASP A 15 5.82 2.61 20.24
C ASP A 15 5.52 3.77 19.27
N ILE A 16 4.55 3.62 18.34
CA ILE A 16 4.10 4.71 17.49
C ILE A 16 3.66 5.92 18.33
N PHE A 17 2.82 5.72 19.36
CA PHE A 17 2.35 6.81 20.20
C PHE A 17 3.46 7.47 21.02
N VAL A 18 4.50 6.72 21.37
CA VAL A 18 5.68 7.26 22.07
C VAL A 18 6.49 8.14 21.13
N ILE A 19 6.84 7.66 19.93
CA ILE A 19 7.73 8.38 19.02
C ILE A 19 7.06 9.53 18.27
N THR A 20 5.74 9.49 18.13
CA THR A 20 4.97 10.58 17.49
C THR A 20 4.43 11.60 18.49
N LYS A 21 4.79 11.48 19.79
CA LYS A 21 4.33 12.42 20.79
C LYS A 21 4.93 13.81 20.55
N SER A 22 4.08 14.84 20.54
CA SER A 22 4.44 16.24 20.37
C SER A 22 3.94 17.08 21.56
N GLU A 23 4.30 18.37 21.59
CA GLU A 23 3.75 19.36 22.54
C GLU A 23 2.34 19.79 22.15
N ASP A 24 1.93 19.58 20.90
CA ASP A 24 0.60 19.92 20.39
C ASP A 24 -0.40 18.81 20.70
N GLU A 25 -1.32 19.09 21.63
CA GLU A 25 -2.32 18.13 22.09
C GLU A 25 -3.33 17.77 20.98
N LYS A 26 -3.67 18.71 20.09
CA LYS A 26 -4.57 18.45 18.96
C LYS A 26 -3.93 17.43 18.00
N LEU A 27 -2.65 17.60 17.69
CA LEU A 27 -1.89 16.68 16.86
C LEU A 27 -1.84 15.28 17.50
N ASN A 28 -1.56 15.19 18.81
CA ASN A 28 -1.54 13.92 19.54
C ASN A 28 -2.89 13.18 19.46
N GLN A 29 -4.00 13.90 19.64
CA GLN A 29 -5.35 13.32 19.54
C GLN A 29 -5.68 12.82 18.13
N VAL A 30 -5.30 13.58 17.11
CA VAL A 30 -5.49 13.20 15.71
C VAL A 30 -4.70 11.94 15.37
N ILE A 31 -3.42 11.90 15.72
CA ILE A 31 -2.54 10.74 15.51
C ILE A 31 -3.13 9.52 16.21
N LYS A 32 -3.51 9.65 17.49
CA LYS A 32 -4.09 8.56 18.25
C LYS A 32 -5.38 8.04 17.61
N LYS A 33 -6.30 8.95 17.21
CA LYS A 33 -7.54 8.61 16.51
C LYS A 33 -7.24 7.82 15.22
N TYR A 34 -6.29 8.29 14.41
CA TYR A 34 -5.98 7.71 13.11
C TYR A 34 -5.35 6.32 13.21
N PHE A 35 -4.34 6.15 14.08
CA PHE A 35 -3.72 4.84 14.28
C PHE A 35 -4.62 3.84 15.04
N SER A 36 -5.55 4.32 15.89
CA SER A 36 -6.53 3.45 16.57
C SER A 36 -7.72 3.03 15.68
N ALA A 37 -7.94 3.66 14.53
CA ALA A 37 -9.05 3.36 13.63
C ALA A 37 -9.03 1.94 13.03
N GLY A 38 -8.04 1.14 13.39
CA GLY A 38 -7.91 -0.25 12.98
C GLY A 38 -7.23 -0.42 11.62
N GLY A 39 -7.22 -1.67 11.17
CA GLY A 39 -6.60 -2.10 9.93
C GLY A 39 -5.92 -3.46 10.12
N LYS A 40 -5.68 -4.18 9.02
CA LYS A 40 -5.08 -5.52 9.06
C LYS A 40 -3.57 -5.50 9.40
N ARG A 41 -2.93 -4.33 9.45
CA ARG A 41 -1.49 -4.13 9.76
C ARG A 41 -0.57 -5.11 9.02
N VAL A 42 -0.89 -5.41 7.76
CA VAL A 42 -0.21 -6.46 6.97
C VAL A 42 1.30 -6.19 6.86
N ARG A 43 1.71 -4.92 6.69
CA ARG A 43 3.13 -4.55 6.57
C ARG A 43 3.88 -4.80 7.87
N VAL A 44 3.28 -4.44 9.01
CA VAL A 44 3.80 -4.74 10.36
C VAL A 44 3.93 -6.25 10.55
N LEU A 45 2.89 -7.02 10.25
CA LEU A 45 2.91 -8.48 10.38
C LEU A 45 4.00 -9.12 9.53
N LEU A 46 4.16 -8.70 8.28
CA LEU A 46 5.19 -9.21 7.37
C LEU A 46 6.60 -8.91 7.87
N LEU A 47 6.84 -7.69 8.38
CA LEU A 47 8.11 -7.34 9.01
C LEU A 47 8.40 -8.23 10.21
N LEU A 48 7.43 -8.39 11.12
CA LEU A 48 7.57 -9.23 12.32
C LEU A 48 7.81 -10.72 11.96
N ILE A 49 7.19 -11.23 10.90
CA ILE A 49 7.42 -12.60 10.41
C ILE A 49 8.84 -12.72 9.86
N CYS A 50 9.27 -11.83 8.97
CA CYS A 50 10.61 -11.88 8.37
C CYS A 50 11.73 -11.64 9.40
N SER A 51 11.44 -10.92 10.50
CA SER A 51 12.40 -10.77 11.58
C SER A 51 12.69 -12.06 12.37
N LYS A 52 11.91 -13.13 12.16
CA LYS A 52 12.22 -14.45 12.74
C LYS A 52 13.31 -15.20 12.00
N LEU A 53 13.78 -14.72 10.85
CA LEU A 53 14.90 -15.29 10.10
C LEU A 53 16.27 -15.03 10.79
N GLY A 54 16.34 -14.05 11.68
CA GLY A 54 17.51 -13.74 12.52
C GLY A 54 17.22 -13.86 14.02
N ASP A 55 17.99 -13.15 14.83
CA ASP A 55 17.85 -13.12 16.29
C ASP A 55 16.79 -12.08 16.70
N PHE A 56 15.53 -12.48 16.68
CA PHE A 56 14.40 -11.63 17.07
C PHE A 56 14.53 -11.13 18.50
N ASN A 57 14.90 -12.02 19.45
CA ASN A 57 14.81 -11.70 20.88
C ASN A 57 15.82 -10.62 21.29
N ASN A 58 17.05 -10.72 20.82
CA ASN A 58 18.09 -9.73 21.10
C ASN A 58 17.83 -8.39 20.36
N ASN A 59 17.12 -8.43 19.23
CA ASN A 59 16.84 -7.24 18.42
C ASN A 59 15.40 -6.72 18.57
N LYS A 60 14.58 -7.28 19.47
CA LYS A 60 13.15 -7.00 19.60
C LYS A 60 12.84 -5.50 19.61
N LYS A 61 13.56 -4.71 20.39
CA LYS A 61 13.34 -3.24 20.49
C LYS A 61 13.48 -2.57 19.13
N ASN A 62 14.53 -2.88 18.39
CA ASN A 62 14.80 -2.30 17.06
C ASN A 62 13.79 -2.79 16.02
N ILE A 63 13.35 -4.05 16.12
CA ILE A 63 12.32 -4.64 15.26
C ILE A 63 10.99 -3.93 15.46
N ILE A 64 10.55 -3.72 16.70
CA ILE A 64 9.32 -2.97 17.04
C ILE A 64 9.42 -1.54 16.49
N ARG A 65 10.55 -0.85 16.73
CA ARG A 65 10.79 0.51 16.22
C ARG A 65 10.70 0.55 14.68
N MET A 66 11.31 -0.38 13.98
CA MET A 66 11.22 -0.42 12.51
C MET A 66 9.81 -0.75 12.03
N ALA A 67 9.07 -1.61 12.71
CA ALA A 67 7.67 -1.87 12.40
C ALA A 67 6.79 -0.62 12.58
N SER A 68 7.07 0.18 13.60
CA SER A 68 6.45 1.50 13.83
C SER A 68 6.75 2.45 12.67
N ILE A 69 8.02 2.54 12.25
CA ILE A 69 8.45 3.37 11.11
C ILE A 69 7.71 2.98 9.83
N VAL A 70 7.64 1.69 9.51
CA VAL A 70 6.93 1.19 8.31
C VAL A 70 5.45 1.56 8.33
N GLU A 71 4.79 1.42 9.48
CA GLU A 71 3.38 1.77 9.61
C GLU A 71 3.14 3.28 9.57
N ILE A 72 4.07 4.09 10.09
CA ILE A 72 4.03 5.56 9.99
C ILE A 72 4.18 5.99 8.53
N ILE A 73 5.13 5.42 7.77
CA ILE A 73 5.27 5.71 6.32
C ILE A 73 3.96 5.42 5.58
N HIS A 74 3.38 4.24 5.82
CA HIS A 74 2.11 3.86 5.19
C HIS A 74 0.98 4.84 5.56
N THR A 75 0.90 5.22 6.81
CA THR A 75 -0.14 6.14 7.29
C THR A 75 0.03 7.54 6.71
N ALA A 76 1.26 8.06 6.69
CA ALA A 76 1.58 9.37 6.10
C ALA A 76 1.23 9.40 4.59
N SER A 77 1.61 8.34 3.85
CA SER A 77 1.24 8.25 2.44
C SER A 77 -0.27 8.22 2.23
N LEU A 78 -1.03 7.49 3.07
CA LEU A 78 -2.49 7.48 2.97
C LEU A 78 -3.13 8.85 3.26
N ILE A 79 -2.56 9.63 4.19
CA ILE A 79 -3.05 10.99 4.48
C ILE A 79 -2.83 11.91 3.27
N HIS A 80 -1.66 11.82 2.62
CA HIS A 80 -1.37 12.61 1.42
C HIS A 80 -2.23 12.14 0.23
N ASP A 81 -2.41 10.84 0.05
CA ASP A 81 -3.30 10.27 -0.98
C ASP A 81 -4.74 10.77 -0.80
N ASP A 82 -5.26 10.82 0.46
CA ASP A 82 -6.61 11.34 0.74
C ASP A 82 -6.80 12.80 0.30
N ILE A 83 -5.73 13.63 0.40
CA ILE A 83 -5.76 15.02 -0.06
C ILE A 83 -5.79 15.06 -1.59
N ILE A 84 -4.90 14.31 -2.25
CA ILE A 84 -4.77 14.25 -3.72
C ILE A 84 -6.09 13.75 -4.33
N ASP A 85 -6.63 12.66 -3.80
CA ASP A 85 -7.86 12.02 -4.26
C ASP A 85 -9.13 12.78 -3.83
N LYS A 86 -9.00 13.83 -2.99
CA LYS A 86 -10.13 14.56 -2.36
C LYS A 86 -11.08 13.60 -1.66
N ALA A 87 -10.55 12.57 -1.04
CA ALA A 87 -11.33 11.54 -0.38
C ALA A 87 -12.03 12.09 0.86
N GLU A 88 -13.34 11.84 0.99
CA GLU A 88 -14.12 12.26 2.16
C GLU A 88 -14.12 11.20 3.27
N THR A 89 -13.97 9.94 2.92
CA THR A 89 -14.00 8.82 3.87
C THR A 89 -12.91 7.79 3.56
N ARG A 90 -12.35 7.20 4.62
CA ARG A 90 -11.41 6.08 4.54
C ARG A 90 -11.74 5.03 5.60
N ARG A 91 -11.97 3.79 5.19
CA ARG A 91 -12.35 2.68 6.08
C ARG A 91 -13.56 2.99 6.98
N GLY A 92 -14.53 3.73 6.44
CA GLY A 92 -15.73 4.13 7.16
C GLY A 92 -15.57 5.32 8.12
N ASN A 93 -14.38 5.91 8.21
CA ASN A 93 -14.12 7.14 8.99
C ASN A 93 -13.95 8.34 8.06
N ILE A 94 -14.26 9.53 8.57
CA ILE A 94 -14.00 10.80 7.89
C ILE A 94 -12.48 10.99 7.80
N THR A 95 -11.99 11.42 6.62
CA THR A 95 -10.57 11.72 6.37
C THR A 95 -10.12 13.00 7.07
N LEU A 96 -8.79 13.17 7.27
CA LEU A 96 -8.25 14.37 7.93
C LEU A 96 -8.49 15.64 7.10
N ASN A 97 -8.31 15.56 5.78
CA ASN A 97 -8.57 16.68 4.87
C ASN A 97 -10.04 17.13 4.91
N LYS A 98 -10.99 16.20 5.04
CA LYS A 98 -12.41 16.53 5.17
C LYS A 98 -12.74 17.12 6.55
N GLU A 99 -12.11 16.63 7.63
CA GLU A 99 -12.42 17.04 9.01
C GLU A 99 -11.71 18.35 9.39
N PHE A 100 -10.47 18.57 8.95
CA PHE A 100 -9.61 19.69 9.38
C PHE A 100 -9.07 20.55 8.24
N GLY A 101 -9.35 20.20 6.99
CA GLY A 101 -8.83 20.87 5.79
C GLY A 101 -7.51 20.29 5.28
N ASP A 102 -7.22 20.55 3.99
CA ASP A 102 -6.08 20.00 3.27
C ASP A 102 -4.74 20.44 3.89
N GLU A 103 -4.61 21.71 4.30
CA GLU A 103 -3.39 22.25 4.90
C GLU A 103 -3.00 21.50 6.19
N PHE A 104 -3.99 21.28 7.08
CA PHE A 104 -3.73 20.56 8.32
C PHE A 104 -3.36 19.10 8.06
N ALA A 105 -4.07 18.43 7.16
CA ALA A 105 -3.79 17.05 6.79
C ALA A 105 -2.38 16.91 6.18
N LEU A 106 -1.97 17.84 5.29
CA LEU A 106 -0.64 17.90 4.71
C LEU A 106 0.44 17.99 5.79
N LEU A 107 0.28 18.93 6.73
CA LEU A 107 1.23 19.13 7.83
C LEU A 107 1.32 17.91 8.76
N VAL A 108 0.21 17.19 8.99
CA VAL A 108 0.23 15.93 9.76
C VAL A 108 1.05 14.86 9.02
N GLY A 109 0.87 14.72 7.71
CA GLY A 109 1.66 13.79 6.88
C GLY A 109 3.16 14.14 6.92
N ASP A 110 3.52 15.41 6.75
CA ASP A 110 4.90 15.89 6.81
C ASP A 110 5.53 15.69 8.19
N TYR A 111 4.75 15.93 9.27
CA TYR A 111 5.19 15.62 10.62
C TYR A 111 5.53 14.14 10.78
N LEU A 112 4.66 13.24 10.32
CA LEU A 112 4.89 11.81 10.36
C LEU A 112 6.14 11.40 9.55
N PHE A 113 6.38 11.96 8.38
CA PHE A 113 7.60 11.72 7.63
C PHE A 113 8.85 12.27 8.35
N SER A 114 8.76 13.40 9.04
CA SER A 114 9.87 13.92 9.85
C SER A 114 10.24 12.99 11.01
N ILE A 115 9.24 12.36 11.65
CA ILE A 115 9.45 11.31 12.66
C ILE A 115 10.17 10.10 12.04
N VAL A 116 9.74 9.65 10.86
CA VAL A 116 10.41 8.53 10.15
C VAL A 116 11.90 8.83 9.95
N LEU A 117 12.24 10.03 9.46
CA LEU A 117 13.63 10.43 9.22
C LEU A 117 14.45 10.45 10.51
N ARG A 118 13.88 10.99 11.59
CA ARG A 118 14.53 11.00 12.91
C ARG A 118 14.78 9.58 13.41
N GLU A 119 13.75 8.74 13.42
CA GLU A 119 13.87 7.39 13.99
C GLU A 119 14.80 6.48 13.17
N VAL A 120 14.81 6.63 11.84
CA VAL A 120 15.74 5.85 11.00
C VAL A 120 17.17 6.30 11.20
N SER A 121 17.45 7.56 11.54
CA SER A 121 18.81 8.03 11.79
C SER A 121 19.49 7.36 13.00
N GLU A 122 18.71 6.76 13.90
CA GLU A 122 19.23 6.00 15.05
C GLU A 122 19.74 4.58 14.68
N PHE A 123 19.48 4.11 13.44
CA PHE A 123 19.96 2.81 12.97
C PHE A 123 21.32 2.95 12.29
N GLU A 124 22.35 2.31 12.83
CA GLU A 124 23.70 2.26 12.25
C GLU A 124 23.77 1.23 11.09
N ASN A 125 22.87 1.31 10.11
CA ASN A 125 22.81 0.37 9.00
C ASN A 125 22.54 1.09 7.68
N GLU A 126 23.56 1.22 6.84
CA GLU A 126 23.50 1.92 5.57
C GLU A 126 22.51 1.31 4.57
N PHE A 127 22.27 -0.02 4.62
CA PHE A 127 21.27 -0.66 3.77
C PHE A 127 19.86 -0.21 4.13
N ILE A 128 19.54 -0.08 5.43
CA ILE A 128 18.24 0.44 5.87
C ILE A 128 18.02 1.86 5.34
N HIS A 129 19.01 2.73 5.45
CA HIS A 129 18.93 4.11 4.93
C HIS A 129 18.73 4.13 3.41
N SER A 130 19.49 3.31 2.67
CA SER A 130 19.40 3.21 1.22
C SER A 130 18.05 2.66 0.76
N TYR A 131 17.54 1.60 1.40
CA TYR A 131 16.23 1.03 1.10
C TYR A 131 15.10 2.02 1.41
N LEU A 132 15.16 2.72 2.55
CA LEU A 132 14.17 3.74 2.91
C LEU A 132 14.15 4.86 1.87
N ALA A 133 15.30 5.47 1.57
CA ALA A 133 15.40 6.55 0.61
C ALA A 133 14.86 6.15 -0.77
N THR A 134 15.19 4.93 -1.21
CA THR A 134 14.67 4.37 -2.46
C THR A 134 13.14 4.18 -2.38
N THR A 135 12.64 3.64 -1.28
CA THR A 135 11.20 3.40 -1.07
C THR A 135 10.41 4.70 -1.12
N LEU A 136 10.83 5.72 -0.36
CA LEU A 136 10.15 7.02 -0.35
C LEU A 136 10.15 7.68 -1.73
N LYS A 137 11.31 7.67 -2.42
CA LYS A 137 11.41 8.16 -3.79
C LYS A 137 10.45 7.44 -4.74
N GLU A 138 10.41 6.11 -4.68
CA GLU A 138 9.54 5.32 -5.58
C GLU A 138 8.06 5.52 -5.26
N LEU A 139 7.67 5.67 -3.98
CA LEU A 139 6.29 6.02 -3.60
C LEU A 139 5.86 7.35 -4.23
N CYS A 140 6.67 8.40 -4.09
CA CYS A 140 6.36 9.72 -4.70
C CYS A 140 6.24 9.63 -6.23
N ILE A 141 7.19 8.93 -6.91
CA ILE A 141 7.13 8.76 -8.36
C ILE A 141 5.89 7.93 -8.75
N GLY A 142 5.52 6.94 -7.94
CA GLY A 142 4.32 6.12 -8.16
C GLY A 142 3.05 6.96 -8.19
N GLU A 143 2.93 7.91 -7.26
CA GLU A 143 1.78 8.81 -7.17
C GLU A 143 1.73 9.79 -8.36
N LEU A 144 2.86 10.40 -8.72
CA LEU A 144 2.95 11.26 -9.91
C LEU A 144 2.55 10.53 -11.20
N ILE A 145 3.01 9.27 -11.37
CA ILE A 145 2.62 8.44 -12.53
C ILE A 145 1.12 8.12 -12.51
N GLN A 146 0.52 7.92 -11.34
CA GLN A 146 -0.92 7.67 -11.22
C GLN A 146 -1.71 8.89 -11.66
N GLU A 147 -1.37 10.08 -11.17
CA GLU A 147 -2.03 11.34 -11.53
C GLU A 147 -1.92 11.65 -13.03
N ASP A 148 -0.72 11.54 -13.59
CA ASP A 148 -0.48 11.75 -15.03
C ASP A 148 -1.18 10.69 -15.90
N GLY A 149 -1.42 9.50 -15.35
CA GLY A 149 -2.04 8.36 -16.02
C GLY A 149 -3.56 8.32 -15.97
N LEU A 150 -4.22 9.25 -15.27
CA LEU A 150 -5.68 9.27 -15.19
C LEU A 150 -6.30 9.49 -16.58
N TYR A 151 -7.27 8.65 -16.94
CA TYR A 151 -7.95 8.65 -18.24
C TYR A 151 -7.02 8.42 -19.46
N ASN A 152 -5.81 7.94 -19.24
CA ASN A 152 -4.85 7.71 -20.33
C ASN A 152 -5.04 6.32 -20.97
N LEU A 153 -5.74 6.27 -22.10
CA LEU A 153 -5.98 5.03 -22.85
C LEU A 153 -4.70 4.43 -23.48
N ASN A 154 -3.59 5.16 -23.55
CA ASN A 154 -2.32 4.63 -24.05
C ASN A 154 -1.56 3.83 -22.97
N THR A 155 -2.07 3.74 -21.75
CA THR A 155 -1.49 2.93 -20.69
C THR A 155 -1.43 1.46 -21.11
N ARG A 156 -0.25 0.85 -21.01
CA ARG A 156 -0.01 -0.56 -21.30
C ARG A 156 0.09 -1.37 -20.00
N ARG A 157 -0.05 -2.68 -20.09
CA ARG A 157 0.13 -3.59 -18.93
C ARG A 157 1.46 -3.38 -18.20
N LEU A 158 2.55 -3.09 -18.94
CA LEU A 158 3.86 -2.84 -18.33
C LEU A 158 3.88 -1.53 -17.53
N ASP A 159 3.19 -0.49 -17.98
CA ASP A 159 3.10 0.79 -17.30
C ASP A 159 2.27 0.64 -16.00
N TYR A 160 1.18 -0.14 -16.06
CA TYR A 160 0.41 -0.55 -14.89
C TYR A 160 1.29 -1.33 -13.87
N LEU A 161 2.04 -2.34 -14.31
CA LEU A 161 2.92 -3.12 -13.42
C LEU A 161 4.01 -2.24 -12.78
N ARG A 162 4.55 -1.27 -13.49
CA ARG A 162 5.49 -0.29 -12.95
C ARG A 162 4.85 0.62 -11.91
N LYS A 163 3.58 1.02 -12.12
CA LYS A 163 2.82 1.83 -11.18
C LYS A 163 2.60 1.07 -9.87
N ILE A 164 2.03 -0.14 -9.92
CA ILE A 164 1.73 -0.91 -8.69
C ILE A 164 2.98 -1.36 -7.94
N LYS A 165 4.10 -1.60 -8.65
CA LYS A 165 5.41 -1.79 -8.04
C LYS A 165 5.74 -0.61 -7.11
N ARG A 166 5.61 0.62 -7.62
CA ARG A 166 6.01 1.84 -6.91
C ARG A 166 5.04 2.20 -5.80
N LYS A 167 3.74 2.12 -6.06
CA LYS A 167 2.72 2.52 -5.09
C LYS A 167 2.54 1.52 -3.94
N THR A 168 2.67 0.23 -4.20
CA THR A 168 2.31 -0.82 -3.23
C THR A 168 3.45 -1.78 -2.93
N ALA A 169 4.05 -2.41 -3.94
CA ALA A 169 4.98 -3.51 -3.72
C ALA A 169 6.27 -3.07 -3.04
N ILE A 170 6.77 -1.86 -3.33
CA ILE A 170 8.04 -1.38 -2.79
C ILE A 170 8.00 -1.22 -1.26
N LEU A 171 6.89 -0.74 -0.68
CA LEU A 171 6.77 -0.58 0.77
C LEU A 171 6.59 -1.93 1.47
N ILE A 172 5.95 -2.91 0.82
CA ILE A 172 5.87 -4.28 1.35
C ILE A 172 7.24 -4.94 1.31
N ALA A 173 8.01 -4.77 0.22
CA ALA A 173 9.38 -5.25 0.12
C ALA A 173 10.30 -4.60 1.16
N PHE A 174 10.15 -3.28 1.40
CA PHE A 174 10.88 -2.59 2.46
C PHE A 174 10.53 -3.16 3.84
N ALA A 175 9.27 -3.44 4.13
CA ALA A 175 8.87 -4.04 5.40
C ALA A 175 9.52 -5.41 5.62
N THR A 176 9.43 -6.31 4.64
CA THR A 176 10.00 -7.66 4.76
C THR A 176 11.51 -7.66 4.89
N VAL A 177 12.22 -6.90 4.03
CA VAL A 177 13.68 -6.82 4.06
C VAL A 177 14.20 -6.14 5.33
N SER A 178 13.52 -5.11 5.83
CA SER A 178 13.94 -4.44 7.07
C SER A 178 13.84 -5.35 8.29
N GLY A 179 12.79 -6.19 8.35
CA GLY A 179 12.63 -7.18 9.42
C GLY A 179 13.81 -8.16 9.46
N SER A 180 14.21 -8.72 8.32
CA SER A 180 15.35 -9.65 8.22
C SER A 180 16.70 -8.96 8.48
N ILE A 181 16.92 -7.74 7.96
CA ILE A 181 18.17 -6.99 8.22
C ILE A 181 18.34 -6.71 9.71
N ILE A 182 17.30 -6.15 10.36
CA ILE A 182 17.39 -5.72 11.76
C ILE A 182 17.52 -6.90 12.72
N SER A 183 16.94 -8.04 12.38
CA SER A 183 17.13 -9.27 13.17
C SER A 183 18.51 -9.91 12.98
N GLY A 184 19.35 -9.41 12.06
CA GLY A 184 20.66 -9.98 11.77
C GLY A 184 20.58 -11.28 10.98
N ALA A 185 19.59 -11.44 10.11
CA ALA A 185 19.47 -12.60 9.22
C ALA A 185 20.63 -12.69 8.24
N LYS A 186 20.89 -13.88 7.70
CA LYS A 186 21.92 -14.10 6.67
C LYS A 186 21.57 -13.34 5.39
N LYS A 187 22.56 -13.03 4.57
CA LYS A 187 22.39 -12.28 3.33
C LYS A 187 21.39 -12.95 2.38
N GLU A 188 21.44 -14.28 2.27
CA GLU A 188 20.53 -15.05 1.43
C GLU A 188 19.07 -14.88 1.87
N ASP A 189 18.82 -14.89 3.19
CA ASP A 189 17.50 -14.67 3.78
C ASP A 189 17.01 -13.22 3.58
N VAL A 190 17.93 -12.25 3.68
CA VAL A 190 17.64 -10.83 3.40
C VAL A 190 17.21 -10.65 1.94
N ASP A 191 17.98 -11.22 1.00
CA ASP A 191 17.67 -11.14 -0.44
C ASP A 191 16.35 -11.86 -0.76
N SER A 192 16.09 -12.99 -0.12
CA SER A 192 14.83 -13.75 -0.25
C SER A 192 13.65 -12.99 0.32
N SER A 193 13.79 -12.34 1.49
CA SER A 193 12.77 -11.51 2.10
C SER A 193 12.37 -10.32 1.22
N TYR A 194 13.35 -9.68 0.55
CA TYR A 194 13.06 -8.61 -0.39
C TYR A 194 12.24 -9.11 -1.58
N ARG A 195 12.67 -10.21 -2.24
CA ARG A 195 11.95 -10.81 -3.37
C ARG A 195 10.54 -11.24 -2.97
N PHE A 196 10.41 -11.90 -1.83
CA PHE A 196 9.12 -12.30 -1.27
C PHE A 196 8.19 -11.11 -1.10
N GLY A 197 8.62 -10.08 -0.38
CA GLY A 197 7.80 -8.88 -0.15
C GLY A 197 7.43 -8.16 -1.44
N TYR A 198 8.35 -8.07 -2.39
CA TYR A 198 8.10 -7.47 -3.69
C TYR A 198 7.02 -8.23 -4.48
N TYR A 199 7.16 -9.55 -4.63
CA TYR A 199 6.21 -10.34 -5.40
C TYR A 199 4.85 -10.45 -4.70
N LEU A 200 4.85 -10.58 -3.38
CA LEU A 200 3.62 -10.56 -2.60
C LEU A 200 2.89 -9.21 -2.75
N GLY A 201 3.61 -8.10 -2.72
CA GLY A 201 3.04 -6.77 -2.92
C GLY A 201 2.44 -6.57 -4.32
N MET A 202 3.08 -7.12 -5.36
CA MET A 202 2.53 -7.13 -6.72
C MET A 202 1.23 -7.93 -6.80
N SER A 203 1.22 -9.14 -6.25
CA SER A 203 0.01 -9.98 -6.19
C SER A 203 -1.11 -9.30 -5.39
N TYR A 204 -0.78 -8.72 -4.24
CA TYR A 204 -1.72 -8.03 -3.36
C TYR A 204 -2.45 -6.91 -4.09
N GLN A 205 -1.73 -6.04 -4.82
CA GLN A 205 -2.36 -4.94 -5.54
C GLN A 205 -3.22 -5.44 -6.70
N ILE A 206 -2.79 -6.47 -7.43
CA ILE A 206 -3.60 -7.05 -8.52
C ILE A 206 -4.91 -7.64 -7.96
N ILE A 207 -4.87 -8.27 -6.78
CA ILE A 207 -6.08 -8.76 -6.11
C ILE A 207 -6.98 -7.61 -5.64
N ASP A 208 -6.41 -6.52 -5.13
CA ASP A 208 -7.19 -5.34 -4.74
C ASP A 208 -7.94 -4.76 -5.93
N ASP A 209 -7.26 -4.59 -7.06
CA ASP A 209 -7.84 -4.12 -8.32
C ASP A 209 -8.88 -5.11 -8.90
N TYR A 210 -8.69 -6.43 -8.74
CA TYR A 210 -9.66 -7.45 -9.10
C TYR A 210 -10.93 -7.33 -8.25
N LEU A 211 -10.77 -7.14 -6.93
CA LEU A 211 -11.89 -7.05 -5.99
C LEU A 211 -12.75 -5.81 -6.21
N ASP A 212 -12.17 -4.74 -6.77
CA ASP A 212 -12.92 -3.55 -7.17
C ASP A 212 -14.03 -3.86 -8.19
N PHE A 213 -13.87 -4.91 -9.01
CA PHE A 213 -14.88 -5.35 -9.97
C PHE A 213 -15.65 -6.61 -9.54
N ALA A 214 -14.98 -7.55 -8.85
CA ALA A 214 -15.56 -8.85 -8.46
C ALA A 214 -16.24 -8.80 -7.08
N GLY A 215 -15.94 -7.82 -6.25
CA GLY A 215 -16.55 -7.64 -4.93
C GLY A 215 -18.02 -7.25 -5.05
N GLY A 216 -18.92 -8.02 -4.43
CA GLY A 216 -20.33 -7.65 -4.31
C GLY A 216 -20.50 -6.43 -3.41
N ALA A 217 -21.50 -5.58 -3.67
CA ALA A 217 -21.86 -4.37 -2.92
C ALA A 217 -22.06 -4.57 -1.39
N THR A 218 -21.96 -5.79 -0.89
CA THR A 218 -22.32 -6.17 0.48
C THR A 218 -21.16 -6.23 1.45
N SER A 219 -19.88 -6.25 1.02
CA SER A 219 -18.78 -6.52 1.97
C SER A 219 -18.11 -5.28 2.59
N LEU A 220 -18.21 -4.08 1.99
CA LEU A 220 -17.50 -2.88 2.49
C LEU A 220 -18.20 -1.53 2.19
N GLY A 221 -19.42 -1.51 1.63
CA GLY A 221 -20.12 -0.26 1.30
C GLY A 221 -19.45 0.56 0.19
N LYS A 222 -18.53 -0.03 -0.57
CA LYS A 222 -17.90 0.59 -1.75
C LYS A 222 -18.71 0.26 -3.00
N GLU A 223 -18.91 1.25 -3.86
CA GLU A 223 -19.44 1.05 -5.20
C GLU A 223 -18.40 0.30 -6.05
N ILE A 224 -18.87 -0.55 -6.97
CA ILE A 224 -18.01 -1.37 -7.85
C ILE A 224 -17.34 -0.47 -8.88
N GLY A 225 -16.06 -0.72 -9.20
CA GLY A 225 -15.33 -0.03 -10.26
C GLY A 225 -14.94 1.40 -9.92
N GLN A 226 -14.75 1.73 -8.63
CA GLN A 226 -14.39 3.08 -8.19
C GLN A 226 -13.08 3.58 -8.81
N ASP A 227 -12.11 2.71 -9.00
CA ASP A 227 -10.87 3.07 -9.70
C ASP A 227 -11.16 3.61 -11.11
N LEU A 228 -12.01 2.91 -11.86
CA LEU A 228 -12.39 3.35 -13.21
C LEU A 228 -13.25 4.62 -13.18
N VAL A 229 -14.13 4.76 -12.18
CA VAL A 229 -14.93 5.99 -11.99
C VAL A 229 -14.00 7.19 -11.79
N ASN A 230 -12.92 7.03 -11.06
CA ASN A 230 -11.91 8.06 -10.82
C ASN A 230 -10.92 8.25 -12.00
N GLY A 231 -11.06 7.46 -13.06
CA GLY A 231 -10.19 7.53 -14.24
C GLY A 231 -8.91 6.69 -14.15
N ASN A 232 -8.75 5.92 -13.07
CA ASN A 232 -7.61 5.05 -12.87
C ASN A 232 -7.84 3.73 -13.65
N ILE A 233 -7.05 3.51 -14.70
CA ILE A 233 -7.14 2.30 -15.53
C ILE A 233 -6.30 1.20 -14.87
N THR A 234 -6.99 0.25 -14.22
CA THR A 234 -6.37 -0.91 -13.54
C THR A 234 -6.31 -2.12 -14.46
N LEU A 235 -5.71 -3.23 -14.02
CA LEU A 235 -5.47 -4.41 -14.86
C LEU A 235 -6.75 -5.00 -15.47
N PRO A 236 -7.88 -5.16 -14.75
CA PRO A 236 -9.13 -5.62 -15.37
C PRO A 236 -9.60 -4.71 -16.51
N ALA A 237 -9.47 -3.38 -16.33
CA ALA A 237 -9.87 -2.42 -17.36
C ALA A 237 -8.93 -2.46 -18.58
N LEU A 238 -7.62 -2.68 -18.39
CA LEU A 238 -6.66 -2.86 -19.48
C LEU A 238 -6.98 -4.13 -20.29
N ILE A 239 -7.26 -5.25 -19.64
CA ILE A 239 -7.64 -6.51 -20.30
C ILE A 239 -8.95 -6.32 -21.05
N ALA A 240 -9.93 -5.63 -20.44
CA ALA A 240 -11.20 -5.33 -21.10
C ALA A 240 -11.02 -4.51 -22.37
N LYS A 241 -10.17 -3.47 -22.30
CA LYS A 241 -9.83 -2.63 -23.46
C LYS A 241 -9.18 -3.43 -24.59
N GLU A 242 -8.25 -4.34 -24.28
CA GLU A 242 -7.60 -5.19 -25.28
C GLU A 242 -8.60 -6.15 -25.97
N LYS A 243 -9.65 -6.59 -25.25
CA LYS A 243 -10.71 -7.44 -25.81
C LYS A 243 -11.77 -6.66 -26.57
N ASN A 244 -12.04 -5.42 -26.19
CA ASN A 244 -13.06 -4.56 -26.81
C ASN A 244 -12.65 -3.07 -26.74
N GLU A 245 -11.79 -2.65 -27.65
CA GLU A 245 -11.29 -1.29 -27.72
C GLU A 245 -12.41 -0.25 -27.97
N ASN A 246 -13.45 -0.62 -28.74
CA ASN A 246 -14.55 0.27 -29.05
C ASN A 246 -15.30 0.75 -27.80
N LEU A 247 -15.33 -0.06 -26.73
CA LEU A 247 -15.97 0.29 -25.47
C LEU A 247 -15.30 1.47 -24.75
N PHE A 248 -14.04 1.73 -25.07
CA PHE A 248 -13.22 2.77 -24.40
C PHE A 248 -12.99 4.02 -25.26
N LEU A 249 -13.52 4.10 -26.49
CA LEU A 249 -13.25 5.22 -27.41
C LEU A 249 -13.53 6.60 -26.80
N ASP A 250 -14.58 6.71 -25.98
CA ASP A 250 -14.98 7.97 -25.33
C ASP A 250 -14.47 8.09 -23.88
N PHE A 251 -13.60 7.17 -23.42
CA PHE A 251 -13.11 7.19 -22.04
C PHE A 251 -12.10 8.33 -21.84
N ASN A 252 -12.59 9.44 -21.30
CA ASN A 252 -11.82 10.64 -20.99
C ASN A 252 -12.42 11.37 -19.79
N ARG A 253 -11.82 12.49 -19.36
CA ARG A 253 -12.26 13.26 -18.17
C ARG A 253 -13.71 13.77 -18.25
N SER A 254 -14.28 13.88 -19.44
CA SER A 254 -15.67 14.33 -19.63
C SER A 254 -16.69 13.18 -19.79
N ILE A 255 -16.23 11.93 -19.72
CA ILE A 255 -17.12 10.76 -19.81
C ILE A 255 -18.13 10.78 -18.65
N ASN A 256 -19.41 10.57 -18.98
CA ASN A 256 -20.46 10.51 -17.99
C ASN A 256 -20.48 9.17 -17.22
N LEU A 257 -21.13 9.15 -16.06
CA LEU A 257 -21.19 7.97 -15.20
C LEU A 257 -21.89 6.79 -15.88
N GLU A 258 -22.91 7.04 -16.71
CA GLU A 258 -23.64 5.98 -17.43
C GLU A 258 -22.70 5.18 -18.34
N LYS A 259 -21.86 5.87 -19.13
CA LYS A 259 -20.86 5.19 -19.98
C LYS A 259 -19.80 4.45 -19.16
N LYS A 260 -19.37 5.01 -18.02
CA LYS A 260 -18.47 4.31 -17.10
C LYS A 260 -19.09 3.02 -16.58
N ASN A 261 -20.37 3.06 -16.20
CA ASN A 261 -21.11 1.87 -15.73
C ASN A 261 -21.21 0.79 -16.80
N VAL A 262 -21.37 1.15 -18.08
CA VAL A 262 -21.35 0.17 -19.18
C VAL A 262 -20.01 -0.59 -19.23
N ILE A 263 -18.88 0.12 -19.04
CA ILE A 263 -17.55 -0.51 -18.99
C ILE A 263 -17.43 -1.40 -17.75
N ILE A 264 -17.87 -0.92 -16.59
CA ILE A 264 -17.83 -1.68 -15.34
C ILE A 264 -18.65 -2.97 -15.45
N ASP A 265 -19.86 -2.88 -15.99
CA ASP A 265 -20.73 -4.04 -16.19
C ASP A 265 -20.14 -5.02 -17.20
N TYR A 266 -19.48 -4.55 -18.25
CA TYR A 266 -18.75 -5.41 -19.18
C TYR A 266 -17.64 -6.20 -18.49
N ILE A 267 -16.83 -5.53 -17.67
CA ILE A 267 -15.73 -6.17 -16.93
C ILE A 267 -16.29 -7.19 -15.93
N LYS A 268 -17.24 -6.77 -15.11
CA LYS A 268 -17.86 -7.58 -14.04
C LYS A 268 -18.51 -8.87 -14.58
N ASN A 269 -19.18 -8.77 -15.73
CA ASN A 269 -19.91 -9.90 -16.32
C ASN A 269 -19.04 -10.74 -17.27
N ASN A 270 -17.78 -10.36 -17.49
CA ASN A 270 -16.86 -11.10 -18.36
C ASN A 270 -15.86 -11.91 -17.53
N LYS A 271 -16.19 -13.19 -17.31
CA LYS A 271 -15.38 -14.09 -16.52
C LYS A 271 -13.94 -14.21 -17.03
N ASP A 272 -13.71 -14.19 -18.33
CA ASP A 272 -12.37 -14.31 -18.92
C ASP A 272 -11.45 -13.14 -18.52
N ILE A 273 -11.99 -11.93 -18.32
CA ILE A 273 -11.23 -10.77 -17.85
C ILE A 273 -10.80 -10.97 -16.40
N LEU A 274 -11.73 -11.41 -15.58
CA LEU A 274 -11.50 -11.64 -14.16
C LEU A 274 -10.56 -12.82 -13.92
N ASP A 275 -10.73 -13.93 -14.63
CA ASP A 275 -9.86 -15.12 -14.56
C ASP A 275 -8.44 -14.81 -15.04
N GLU A 276 -8.27 -14.02 -16.12
CA GLU A 276 -6.96 -13.58 -16.59
C GLU A 276 -6.26 -12.69 -15.54
N THR A 277 -7.00 -11.77 -14.91
CA THR A 277 -6.47 -10.93 -13.82
C THR A 277 -5.97 -11.78 -12.65
N LEU A 278 -6.78 -12.75 -12.21
CA LEU A 278 -6.41 -13.69 -11.14
C LEU A 278 -5.19 -14.52 -11.51
N SER A 279 -5.11 -15.00 -12.77
CA SER A 279 -3.95 -15.77 -13.25
C SER A 279 -2.66 -14.96 -13.20
N ILE A 280 -2.72 -13.65 -13.49
CA ILE A 280 -1.54 -12.77 -13.37
C ILE A 280 -1.15 -12.59 -11.91
N SER A 281 -2.11 -12.39 -11.01
CA SER A 281 -1.86 -12.32 -9.57
C SER A 281 -1.23 -13.60 -9.03
N GLN A 282 -1.78 -14.77 -9.41
CA GLN A 282 -1.27 -16.06 -8.98
C GLN A 282 0.19 -16.27 -9.39
N ARG A 283 0.57 -15.89 -10.61
CA ARG A 283 1.98 -15.96 -11.05
C ARG A 283 2.93 -15.14 -10.18
N TYR A 284 2.47 -14.00 -9.63
CA TYR A 284 3.27 -13.23 -8.68
C TYR A 284 3.31 -13.90 -7.31
N LEU A 285 2.21 -14.49 -6.86
CA LEU A 285 2.15 -15.24 -5.60
C LEU A 285 3.09 -16.46 -5.66
N ASP A 286 3.06 -17.23 -6.75
CA ASP A 286 3.97 -18.36 -6.96
C ASP A 286 5.45 -17.93 -6.89
N LYS A 287 5.79 -16.77 -7.46
CA LYS A 287 7.14 -16.20 -7.34
C LYS A 287 7.49 -15.80 -5.91
N ALA A 288 6.51 -15.29 -5.14
CA ALA A 288 6.73 -14.97 -3.73
C ALA A 288 7.01 -16.26 -2.94
N GLU A 289 6.20 -17.29 -3.11
CA GLU A 289 6.38 -18.59 -2.44
C GLU A 289 7.74 -19.22 -2.79
N ASN A 290 8.10 -19.22 -4.07
CA ASN A 290 9.40 -19.75 -4.52
C ASN A 290 10.60 -18.95 -3.98
N SER A 291 10.42 -17.68 -3.62
CA SER A 291 11.51 -16.87 -3.04
C SER A 291 11.89 -17.27 -1.61
N ILE A 292 11.03 -18.02 -0.90
CA ILE A 292 11.24 -18.47 0.48
C ILE A 292 11.36 -20.00 0.59
N ALA A 293 11.22 -20.72 -0.53
CA ALA A 293 11.30 -22.19 -0.58
C ALA A 293 12.74 -22.71 -0.76
N GLU A 294 13.69 -21.83 -1.02
CA GLU A 294 15.13 -22.10 -1.14
C GLU A 294 15.85 -21.85 0.20
#